data_c0cf6d872276441c195362c9aaf3d21b
#
_entry.id   c0cf6d872276441c195362c9aaf3d21b
#
_cell.length_a   1.000
_cell.length_b   1.000
_cell.length_c   1.000
_cell.angle_alpha   90.00
_cell.angle_beta   90.00
_cell.angle_gamma   90.00
#
_symmetry.space_group_name_H-M   'P 1'
#
loop_
_entity.id
_entity.type
_entity.pdbx_description
1 polymer ?
#
loop_
_entity_poly.entity_id
_entity_poly.type
_entity_poly.pdbx_seq_one_letter_code
_entity_poly.pdbx_strand_id
1 'polypeptide(L)'
;MKKVIITLLIIAILVLTLPTAILAAEPLKKPITPPQLKEITFVHYAKPDKPPKPDKPGKPDEPEPPAPDNSAYELLGISLPDTATFYVNSSGAPVESVNEIIQSFETWDIETGAELFSYAGQTSIYGLNDDGQNTVSWVRVAPRSTIALTRLWYNPATNEIVEFDIVFNAFLKWDVDPDDEGPIKLSKAFDVENIATHEVGHVVGLGDLYEEQYRELTMYGYGQTVETMKISLEEGDVEGAQYLYGEPMP
;
A
#
# COMPACT_ATOMS: atom_id res chain seq x y z
N MET A 1 -27.81 -72.10 74.35
CA MET A 1 -27.02 -70.90 74.60
C MET A 1 -25.98 -70.78 73.50
N LYS A 2 -26.20 -69.85 72.51
CA LYS A 2 -25.32 -69.63 71.35
C LYS A 2 -24.35 -68.55 71.72
N LYS A 3 -23.05 -68.85 71.67
CA LYS A 3 -21.98 -67.88 71.86
C LYS A 3 -21.75 -67.10 70.50
N VAL A 4 -21.92 -65.81 70.52
CA VAL A 4 -21.61 -64.94 69.41
C VAL A 4 -20.14 -64.51 69.55
N ILE A 5 -19.32 -64.86 68.59
CA ILE A 5 -17.93 -64.39 68.49
C ILE A 5 -17.94 -63.16 67.64
N ILE A 6 -17.53 -62.01 68.21
CA ILE A 6 -17.33 -60.72 67.46
C ILE A 6 -15.89 -60.69 67.06
N THR A 7 -15.66 -60.80 65.76
CA THR A 7 -14.32 -60.58 65.15
C THR A 7 -14.14 -59.10 64.86
N LEU A 8 -13.20 -58.47 65.54
CA LEU A 8 -12.82 -57.09 65.32
C LEU A 8 -11.85 -57.02 64.07
N LEU A 9 -12.29 -56.41 63.02
CA LEU A 9 -11.47 -56.18 61.85
C LEU A 9 -10.75 -54.84 62.03
N ILE A 10 -9.43 -54.87 62.27
CA ILE A 10 -8.58 -53.65 62.30
C ILE A 10 -8.18 -53.33 60.90
N ILE A 11 -8.74 -52.25 60.32
CA ILE A 11 -8.34 -51.68 59.03
C ILE A 11 -7.17 -50.72 59.29
N ALA A 12 -5.97 -51.13 58.90
CA ALA A 12 -4.80 -50.24 58.88
C ALA A 12 -4.88 -49.37 57.66
N ILE A 13 -5.13 -48.07 57.82
CA ILE A 13 -5.06 -47.06 56.74
C ILE A 13 -3.59 -46.71 56.58
N LEU A 14 -3.00 -47.17 55.46
CA LEU A 14 -1.67 -46.75 54.99
C LEU A 14 -1.77 -45.35 54.31
N VAL A 15 -1.43 -44.32 55.03
CA VAL A 15 -1.35 -42.96 54.45
C VAL A 15 -0.06 -42.85 53.58
N LEU A 16 -0.23 -42.99 52.29
CA LEU A 16 0.86 -42.79 51.35
C LEU A 16 1.06 -41.28 51.15
N THR A 17 2.08 -40.67 51.78
CA THR A 17 2.47 -39.29 51.55
C THR A 17 3.25 -39.20 50.22
N LEU A 18 2.59 -38.80 49.15
CA LEU A 18 3.24 -38.43 47.90
C LEU A 18 4.01 -37.10 48.09
N PRO A 19 5.27 -37.00 47.67
CA PRO A 19 5.97 -35.74 47.70
C PRO A 19 5.31 -34.79 46.68
N THR A 20 4.73 -33.67 47.16
CA THR A 20 4.30 -32.57 46.32
C THR A 20 5.52 -31.95 45.67
N ALA A 21 5.79 -32.33 44.43
CA ALA A 21 6.73 -31.58 43.61
C ALA A 21 6.15 -30.18 43.41
N ILE A 22 6.77 -29.19 44.03
CA ILE A 22 6.48 -27.77 43.74
C ILE A 22 6.98 -27.54 42.30
N LEU A 23 6.03 -27.58 41.37
CA LEU A 23 6.32 -27.14 39.98
C LEU A 23 6.68 -25.66 40.06
N ALA A 24 7.96 -25.36 39.90
CA ALA A 24 8.38 -23.96 39.79
C ALA A 24 7.60 -23.33 38.63
N ALA A 25 6.73 -22.37 38.91
CA ALA A 25 6.04 -21.61 37.90
C ALA A 25 7.12 -20.92 37.05
N GLU A 26 7.13 -21.19 35.74
CA GLU A 26 7.95 -20.45 34.83
C GLU A 26 7.65 -18.94 35.00
N PRO A 27 8.65 -18.07 34.96
CA PRO A 27 8.43 -16.63 35.03
C PRO A 27 7.50 -16.24 33.90
N LEU A 28 6.37 -15.61 34.25
CA LEU A 28 5.41 -15.05 33.28
C LEU A 28 6.20 -14.26 32.23
N LYS A 29 6.15 -14.73 30.98
CA LYS A 29 6.70 -13.96 29.86
C LYS A 29 6.13 -12.55 29.98
N LYS A 30 7.01 -11.52 29.96
CA LYS A 30 6.55 -10.13 29.91
C LYS A 30 5.51 -9.99 28.82
N PRO A 31 4.42 -9.23 29.04
CA PRO A 31 3.47 -8.95 27.98
C PRO A 31 4.25 -8.42 26.77
N ILE A 32 4.13 -9.06 25.62
CA ILE A 32 4.69 -8.55 24.36
C ILE A 32 3.83 -7.35 24.04
N THR A 33 4.35 -6.15 24.28
CA THR A 33 3.72 -4.94 23.79
C THR A 33 3.80 -4.98 22.26
N PRO A 34 2.68 -4.82 21.52
CA PRO A 34 2.74 -4.74 20.07
C PRO A 34 3.75 -3.67 19.66
N PRO A 35 4.50 -3.86 18.57
CA PRO A 35 5.40 -2.84 18.07
C PRO A 35 4.60 -1.57 17.78
N GLN A 36 5.15 -0.42 18.18
CA GLN A 36 4.56 0.86 17.81
C GLN A 36 4.85 1.09 16.33
N LEU A 37 3.81 1.07 15.50
CA LEU A 37 3.92 1.34 14.08
C LEU A 37 4.39 2.77 13.84
N LYS A 38 5.09 2.97 12.74
CA LYS A 38 5.36 4.29 12.16
C LYS A 38 4.52 4.48 10.92
N GLU A 39 4.27 5.73 10.55
CA GLU A 39 3.53 6.08 9.34
C GLU A 39 4.37 6.95 8.41
N ILE A 40 4.17 6.79 7.11
CA ILE A 40 4.65 7.68 6.05
C ILE A 40 3.44 8.03 5.20
N THR A 41 3.36 9.30 4.76
CA THR A 41 2.31 9.72 3.82
C THR A 41 2.95 10.35 2.60
N PHE A 42 2.64 9.81 1.44
CA PHE A 42 2.99 10.37 0.14
C PHE A 42 1.87 11.27 -0.33
N VAL A 43 2.21 12.32 -1.05
CA VAL A 43 1.25 13.30 -1.57
C VAL A 43 1.53 13.54 -3.04
N HIS A 44 0.70 12.99 -3.90
CA HIS A 44 0.80 13.20 -5.33
C HIS A 44 0.21 14.56 -5.70
N TYR A 45 1.02 15.40 -6.30
CA TYR A 45 0.62 16.77 -6.67
C TYR A 45 0.39 16.92 -8.16
N ALA A 46 -0.60 17.75 -8.50
CA ALA A 46 -0.71 18.26 -9.85
C ALA A 46 0.56 19.04 -10.22
N LYS A 47 1.11 18.76 -11.42
CA LYS A 47 2.27 19.48 -11.94
C LYS A 47 1.96 20.99 -11.94
N PRO A 48 2.81 21.84 -11.35
CA PRO A 48 2.58 23.27 -11.33
C PRO A 48 2.53 23.82 -12.76
N ASP A 49 1.52 24.64 -13.05
CA ASP A 49 1.50 25.38 -14.32
C ASP A 49 2.80 26.17 -14.46
N LYS A 50 3.48 26.04 -15.61
CA LYS A 50 4.60 26.95 -15.91
C LYS A 50 4.06 28.38 -15.89
N PRO A 51 4.70 29.32 -15.16
CA PRO A 51 4.26 30.69 -15.19
C PRO A 51 4.21 31.17 -16.66
N PRO A 52 3.15 31.94 -17.04
CA PRO A 52 3.03 32.43 -18.41
C PRO A 52 4.33 33.14 -18.80
N LYS A 53 4.93 32.69 -19.90
CA LYS A 53 6.15 33.31 -20.42
C LYS A 53 5.86 34.79 -20.66
N PRO A 54 6.64 35.73 -20.08
CA PRO A 54 6.51 37.13 -20.48
C PRO A 54 6.85 37.22 -21.95
N ASP A 55 5.96 37.86 -22.72
CA ASP A 55 6.23 38.21 -24.15
C ASP A 55 7.49 39.07 -24.23
N LYS A 56 8.64 38.45 -24.50
CA LYS A 56 9.90 39.15 -24.78
C LYS A 56 10.40 38.71 -26.15
N PRO A 57 10.58 39.66 -27.08
CA PRO A 57 11.25 39.35 -28.33
C PRO A 57 12.73 39.01 -28.04
N GLY A 58 13.21 37.91 -28.55
CA GLY A 58 14.63 37.62 -28.71
C GLY A 58 15.37 37.07 -27.48
N LYS A 59 14.83 36.04 -26.78
CA LYS A 59 15.64 35.22 -25.88
C LYS A 59 16.35 34.10 -26.68
N PRO A 60 17.61 33.76 -26.30
CA PRO A 60 18.22 32.52 -26.78
C PRO A 60 17.31 31.33 -26.43
N ASP A 61 17.33 30.31 -27.25
CA ASP A 61 16.55 29.10 -27.07
C ASP A 61 16.69 28.61 -25.63
N GLU A 62 15.55 28.39 -24.95
CA GLU A 62 15.51 27.71 -23.65
C GLU A 62 16.20 26.37 -23.87
N PRO A 63 17.09 25.91 -22.96
CA PRO A 63 17.71 24.61 -23.13
C PRO A 63 16.59 23.56 -23.26
N GLU A 64 16.76 22.66 -24.23
CA GLU A 64 15.85 21.53 -24.36
C GLU A 64 15.77 20.78 -23.03
N PRO A 65 14.59 20.27 -22.63
CA PRO A 65 14.49 19.42 -21.47
C PRO A 65 15.46 18.23 -21.63
N PRO A 66 16.02 17.71 -20.52
CA PRO A 66 16.88 16.54 -20.60
C PRO A 66 16.15 15.38 -21.27
N ALA A 67 16.90 14.52 -21.95
CA ALA A 67 16.35 13.28 -22.48
C ALA A 67 15.75 12.46 -21.31
N PRO A 68 14.67 11.71 -21.56
CA PRO A 68 14.11 10.82 -20.55
C PRO A 68 15.17 9.82 -20.07
N ASP A 69 15.16 9.55 -18.77
CA ASP A 69 15.92 8.48 -18.14
C ASP A 69 14.91 7.57 -17.43
N ASN A 70 14.62 6.45 -18.05
CA ASN A 70 13.58 5.52 -17.58
C ASN A 70 14.16 4.40 -16.73
N SER A 71 15.45 4.47 -16.33
CA SER A 71 16.13 3.43 -15.53
C SER A 71 16.28 3.79 -14.05
N ALA A 72 15.79 4.96 -13.62
CA ALA A 72 15.92 5.41 -12.24
C ALA A 72 14.79 4.91 -11.34
N TYR A 73 15.12 4.59 -10.10
CA TYR A 73 14.14 4.32 -9.04
C TYR A 73 14.67 4.76 -7.67
N GLU A 74 13.77 4.98 -6.73
CA GLU A 74 14.08 5.27 -5.33
C GLU A 74 13.42 4.23 -4.42
N LEU A 75 14.18 3.63 -3.49
CA LEU A 75 13.67 2.64 -2.53
C LEU A 75 13.33 3.32 -1.20
N LEU A 76 12.15 3.05 -0.67
CA LEU A 76 11.72 3.53 0.65
C LEU A 76 12.41 2.79 1.80
N GLY A 77 13.00 1.62 1.55
CA GLY A 77 13.58 0.75 2.56
C GLY A 77 12.56 0.05 3.45
N ILE A 78 11.32 0.01 3.02
CA ILE A 78 10.22 -0.78 3.59
C ILE A 78 9.54 -1.56 2.45
N SER A 79 8.93 -2.69 2.75
CA SER A 79 8.28 -3.56 1.75
C SER A 79 7.16 -4.38 2.36
N LEU A 80 6.33 -4.97 1.51
CA LEU A 80 5.31 -5.93 1.92
C LEU A 80 5.98 -7.25 2.33
N PRO A 81 5.62 -7.84 3.49
CA PRO A 81 6.17 -9.13 3.92
C PRO A 81 5.50 -10.33 3.22
N ASP A 82 4.24 -10.18 2.83
CA ASP A 82 3.38 -11.19 2.23
C ASP A 82 2.36 -10.51 1.31
N THR A 83 1.53 -11.29 0.61
CA THR A 83 0.41 -10.79 -0.20
C THR A 83 -0.54 -9.93 0.64
N ALA A 84 -0.69 -8.68 0.26
CA ALA A 84 -1.56 -7.72 0.93
C ALA A 84 -2.98 -7.76 0.35
N THR A 85 -3.96 -8.02 1.21
CA THR A 85 -5.37 -7.96 0.82
C THR A 85 -5.88 -6.53 0.87
N PHE A 86 -6.59 -6.06 -0.17
CA PHE A 86 -7.15 -4.71 -0.21
C PHE A 86 -8.62 -4.66 -0.60
N TYR A 87 -9.26 -3.56 -0.24
CA TYR A 87 -10.67 -3.25 -0.49
C TYR A 87 -10.82 -1.90 -1.20
N VAL A 88 -11.92 -1.72 -1.92
CA VAL A 88 -12.23 -0.46 -2.58
C VAL A 88 -13.55 0.11 -2.07
N ASN A 89 -13.54 1.36 -1.63
CA ASN A 89 -14.75 2.14 -1.43
C ASN A 89 -14.99 3.02 -2.65
N SER A 90 -15.93 2.62 -3.51
CA SER A 90 -16.23 3.32 -4.75
C SER A 90 -17.20 4.51 -4.59
N SER A 91 -17.52 4.91 -3.35
CA SER A 91 -18.39 6.05 -3.09
C SER A 91 -17.78 7.36 -3.59
N GLY A 92 -18.39 7.97 -4.60
CA GLY A 92 -17.88 9.19 -5.22
C GLY A 92 -16.89 8.98 -6.36
N ALA A 93 -16.59 7.74 -6.69
CA ALA A 93 -15.77 7.35 -7.84
C ALA A 93 -16.55 7.42 -9.17
N PRO A 94 -15.87 7.54 -10.31
CA PRO A 94 -16.46 7.24 -11.62
C PRO A 94 -16.98 5.79 -11.70
N VAL A 95 -17.89 5.56 -12.61
CA VAL A 95 -18.34 4.18 -12.95
C VAL A 95 -17.11 3.43 -13.49
N GLU A 96 -16.99 2.14 -13.12
CA GLU A 96 -15.91 1.24 -13.55
C GLU A 96 -14.55 1.45 -12.86
N SER A 97 -14.36 2.49 -12.06
CA SER A 97 -13.11 2.75 -11.33
C SER A 97 -12.58 1.57 -10.50
N VAL A 98 -13.45 0.66 -10.07
CA VAL A 98 -13.02 -0.52 -9.30
C VAL A 98 -12.14 -1.44 -10.16
N ASN A 99 -12.49 -1.60 -11.44
CA ASN A 99 -11.69 -2.41 -12.36
C ASN A 99 -10.33 -1.76 -12.64
N GLU A 100 -10.32 -0.45 -12.87
CA GLU A 100 -9.09 0.32 -13.08
C GLU A 100 -8.13 0.21 -11.88
N ILE A 101 -8.69 0.30 -10.66
CA ILE A 101 -7.88 0.10 -9.45
C ILE A 101 -7.34 -1.34 -9.38
N ILE A 102 -8.16 -2.36 -9.66
CA ILE A 102 -7.68 -3.74 -9.65
C ILE A 102 -6.54 -3.92 -10.66
N GLN A 103 -6.69 -3.38 -11.87
CA GLN A 103 -5.65 -3.47 -12.91
C GLN A 103 -4.36 -2.77 -12.48
N SER A 104 -4.44 -1.62 -11.83
CA SER A 104 -3.25 -0.92 -11.32
C SER A 104 -2.44 -1.74 -10.31
N PHE A 105 -3.08 -2.56 -9.48
CA PHE A 105 -2.42 -3.50 -8.58
C PHE A 105 -1.85 -4.71 -9.35
N GLU A 106 -2.63 -5.25 -10.30
CA GLU A 106 -2.20 -6.38 -11.14
C GLU A 106 -0.99 -6.04 -12.02
N THR A 107 -0.86 -4.78 -12.46
CA THR A 107 0.32 -4.30 -13.21
C THR A 107 1.60 -4.56 -12.41
N TRP A 108 1.65 -4.25 -11.13
CA TRP A 108 2.80 -4.49 -10.28
C TRP A 108 3.05 -5.99 -10.03
N ASP A 109 2.00 -6.79 -9.85
CA ASP A 109 2.10 -8.24 -9.68
C ASP A 109 2.70 -8.90 -10.93
N ILE A 110 2.26 -8.50 -12.12
CA ILE A 110 2.75 -9.02 -13.40
C ILE A 110 4.23 -8.71 -13.58
N GLU A 111 4.64 -7.47 -13.37
CA GLU A 111 6.01 -7.02 -13.63
C GLU A 111 7.02 -7.54 -12.58
N THR A 112 6.58 -7.80 -11.36
CA THR A 112 7.43 -8.45 -10.34
C THR A 112 7.44 -9.97 -10.43
N GLY A 113 6.43 -10.56 -11.06
CA GLY A 113 6.20 -12.00 -11.04
C GLY A 113 5.83 -12.56 -9.66
N ALA A 114 5.51 -11.67 -8.71
CA ALA A 114 5.07 -12.00 -7.36
C ALA A 114 3.59 -11.66 -7.17
N GLU A 115 2.86 -12.45 -6.40
CA GLU A 115 1.48 -12.14 -6.00
C GLU A 115 1.52 -11.21 -4.76
N LEU A 116 1.73 -9.89 -5.00
CA LEU A 116 1.85 -8.89 -3.93
C LEU A 116 0.48 -8.47 -3.38
N PHE A 117 -0.57 -8.57 -4.21
CA PHE A 117 -1.88 -8.01 -3.90
C PHE A 117 -3.03 -8.97 -4.15
N SER A 118 -4.10 -8.83 -3.35
CA SER A 118 -5.32 -9.61 -3.52
C SER A 118 -6.55 -8.74 -3.25
N TYR A 119 -7.39 -8.54 -4.26
CA TYR A 119 -8.64 -7.80 -4.12
C TYR A 119 -9.70 -8.61 -3.35
N ALA A 120 -10.21 -8.07 -2.23
CA ALA A 120 -11.18 -8.74 -1.37
C ALA A 120 -12.62 -8.22 -1.49
N GLY A 121 -12.84 -7.22 -2.34
CA GLY A 121 -14.18 -6.69 -2.57
C GLY A 121 -14.36 -5.23 -2.16
N GLN A 122 -15.61 -4.78 -2.14
CA GLN A 122 -15.94 -3.41 -1.76
C GLN A 122 -16.13 -3.27 -0.25
N THR A 123 -15.85 -2.06 0.27
CA THR A 123 -16.00 -1.71 1.68
C THR A 123 -16.74 -0.38 1.85
N SER A 124 -17.20 -0.10 3.08
CA SER A 124 -17.69 1.23 3.46
C SER A 124 -16.65 2.06 4.22
N ILE A 125 -15.48 1.49 4.54
CA ILE A 125 -14.36 2.19 5.16
C ILE A 125 -13.75 3.15 4.14
N TYR A 126 -13.26 4.29 4.58
CA TYR A 126 -12.65 5.32 3.73
C TYR A 126 -11.68 6.21 4.50
N GLY A 127 -10.79 6.85 3.80
CA GLY A 127 -9.80 7.78 4.36
C GLY A 127 -8.50 7.08 4.72
N LEU A 128 -7.66 7.73 5.51
CA LEU A 128 -6.34 7.26 5.93
C LEU A 128 -6.39 6.93 7.43
N ASN A 129 -6.65 5.68 7.79
CA ASN A 129 -6.87 5.23 9.16
C ASN A 129 -6.07 3.96 9.46
N ASP A 130 -5.44 3.88 10.61
CA ASP A 130 -4.84 2.65 11.15
C ASP A 130 -5.98 1.79 11.75
N ASP A 131 -6.66 1.01 10.91
CA ASP A 131 -7.84 0.22 11.30
C ASP A 131 -7.76 -1.27 10.94
N GLY A 132 -6.62 -1.70 10.40
CA GLY A 132 -6.34 -3.09 10.02
C GLY A 132 -6.92 -3.49 8.67
N GLN A 133 -7.32 -2.52 7.83
CA GLN A 133 -7.85 -2.78 6.50
C GLN A 133 -7.21 -1.87 5.44
N ASN A 134 -6.50 -2.44 4.50
CA ASN A 134 -5.99 -1.71 3.35
C ASN A 134 -7.13 -1.24 2.45
N THR A 135 -7.25 0.07 2.25
CA THR A 135 -8.42 0.64 1.59
C THR A 135 -8.04 1.67 0.52
N VAL A 136 -8.68 1.57 -0.64
CA VAL A 136 -8.65 2.60 -1.68
C VAL A 136 -9.99 3.33 -1.68
N SER A 137 -9.98 4.67 -1.58
CA SER A 137 -11.22 5.45 -1.41
C SER A 137 -11.15 6.85 -2.00
N TRP A 138 -12.30 7.52 -2.17
CA TRP A 138 -12.43 8.91 -2.59
C TRP A 138 -12.80 9.81 -1.41
N VAL A 139 -11.93 10.76 -1.08
CA VAL A 139 -12.14 11.73 0.01
C VAL A 139 -11.84 13.14 -0.48
N ARG A 140 -12.58 14.13 0.01
CA ARG A 140 -12.28 15.53 -0.29
C ARG A 140 -11.05 15.99 0.46
N VAL A 141 -9.96 16.24 -0.26
CA VAL A 141 -8.66 16.67 0.29
C VAL A 141 -8.33 18.10 -0.15
N ALA A 142 -7.80 18.89 0.75
CA ALA A 142 -7.28 20.24 0.47
C ALA A 142 -5.73 20.24 0.63
N PRO A 143 -5.00 20.98 -0.21
CA PRO A 143 -5.46 21.83 -1.31
C PRO A 143 -5.89 21.02 -2.55
N ARG A 144 -6.58 21.66 -3.50
CA ARG A 144 -6.99 21.02 -4.76
C ARG A 144 -5.83 20.65 -5.70
N SER A 145 -4.61 21.07 -5.38
CA SER A 145 -3.38 20.62 -6.07
C SER A 145 -2.95 19.21 -5.64
N THR A 146 -3.50 18.68 -4.55
CA THR A 146 -3.32 17.29 -4.17
C THR A 146 -4.22 16.42 -5.04
N ILE A 147 -3.63 15.49 -5.79
CA ILE A 147 -4.35 14.53 -6.64
C ILE A 147 -4.78 13.34 -5.79
N ALA A 148 -3.82 12.69 -5.15
CA ALA A 148 -4.01 11.52 -4.33
C ALA A 148 -3.06 11.51 -3.14
N LEU A 149 -3.29 10.59 -2.21
CA LEU A 149 -2.48 10.37 -1.01
C LEU A 149 -2.36 8.87 -0.79
N THR A 150 -1.13 8.40 -0.56
CA THR A 150 -0.88 7.06 -0.02
C THR A 150 -0.30 7.16 1.36
N ARG A 151 -0.88 6.45 2.34
CA ARG A 151 -0.33 6.31 3.68
C ARG A 151 0.03 4.86 3.94
N LEU A 152 1.23 4.68 4.47
CA LEU A 152 1.76 3.37 4.87
C LEU A 152 1.98 3.37 6.37
N TRP A 153 1.53 2.32 7.05
CA TRP A 153 1.92 2.00 8.42
C TRP A 153 2.86 0.81 8.39
N TYR A 154 4.00 0.94 9.03
CA TYR A 154 5.04 -0.09 8.99
C TYR A 154 5.65 -0.36 10.36
N ASN A 155 6.17 -1.57 10.54
CA ASN A 155 6.92 -1.97 11.73
C ASN A 155 8.38 -1.47 11.60
N PRO A 156 8.83 -0.52 12.44
CA PRO A 156 10.19 0.01 12.34
C PRO A 156 11.30 -0.96 12.75
N ALA A 157 10.96 -2.13 13.32
CA ALA A 157 11.94 -3.14 13.69
C ALA A 157 12.23 -4.13 12.55
N THR A 158 11.26 -4.36 11.66
CA THR A 158 11.38 -5.29 10.53
C THR A 158 11.37 -4.58 9.19
N ASN A 159 10.94 -3.29 9.13
CA ASN A 159 10.68 -2.51 7.93
C ASN A 159 9.56 -3.11 7.04
N GLU A 160 8.67 -3.88 7.63
CA GLU A 160 7.53 -4.47 6.94
C GLU A 160 6.33 -3.53 6.97
N ILE A 161 5.69 -3.33 5.82
CA ILE A 161 4.42 -2.62 5.69
C ILE A 161 3.34 -3.51 6.32
N VAL A 162 2.57 -2.96 7.24
CA VAL A 162 1.51 -3.67 7.99
C VAL A 162 0.14 -3.29 7.44
N GLU A 163 -0.02 -2.04 7.01
CA GLU A 163 -1.26 -1.50 6.48
C GLU A 163 -0.98 -0.34 5.53
N PHE A 164 -1.86 -0.16 4.57
CA PHE A 164 -1.84 1.00 3.68
C PHE A 164 -3.25 1.48 3.33
N ASP A 165 -3.37 2.79 3.11
CA ASP A 165 -4.56 3.39 2.53
C ASP A 165 -4.20 4.32 1.39
N ILE A 166 -5.02 4.30 0.33
CA ILE A 166 -4.93 5.21 -0.82
C ILE A 166 -6.19 6.06 -0.88
N VAL A 167 -6.01 7.36 -0.99
CA VAL A 167 -7.12 8.33 -1.09
C VAL A 167 -6.99 9.15 -2.36
N PHE A 168 -7.98 9.06 -3.23
CA PHE A 168 -8.17 9.95 -4.38
C PHE A 168 -8.94 11.20 -3.97
N ASN A 169 -8.52 12.37 -4.44
CA ASN A 169 -9.16 13.61 -4.06
C ASN A 169 -10.51 13.82 -4.75
N ALA A 170 -11.60 13.62 -4.03
CA ALA A 170 -12.98 13.79 -4.52
C ALA A 170 -13.36 15.26 -4.87
N PHE A 171 -12.46 16.24 -4.70
CA PHE A 171 -12.65 17.59 -5.24
C PHE A 171 -12.27 17.71 -6.72
N LEU A 172 -11.55 16.73 -7.26
CA LEU A 172 -11.07 16.73 -8.63
C LEU A 172 -12.05 15.98 -9.55
N LYS A 173 -11.83 16.13 -10.83
CA LYS A 173 -12.57 15.36 -11.83
C LYS A 173 -11.75 14.11 -12.16
N TRP A 174 -12.43 12.99 -12.15
CA TRP A 174 -11.88 11.68 -12.46
C TRP A 174 -12.60 11.07 -13.65
N ASP A 175 -11.90 10.30 -14.42
CA ASP A 175 -12.43 9.51 -15.52
C ASP A 175 -11.72 8.16 -15.57
N VAL A 176 -12.26 7.25 -16.34
CA VAL A 176 -11.65 5.97 -16.70
C VAL A 176 -11.53 5.92 -18.21
N ASP A 177 -10.50 5.30 -18.73
CA ASP A 177 -10.35 5.00 -20.15
C ASP A 177 -10.52 3.50 -20.37
N PRO A 178 -11.76 3.03 -20.57
CA PRO A 178 -12.05 1.59 -20.59
C PRO A 178 -11.42 0.87 -21.80
N ASP A 179 -10.95 1.63 -22.78
CA ASP A 179 -10.34 1.09 -24.00
C ASP A 179 -8.81 1.07 -23.91
N ASP A 180 -8.24 1.65 -22.85
CA ASP A 180 -6.79 1.78 -22.63
C ASP A 180 -6.03 2.37 -23.85
N GLU A 181 -6.78 3.02 -24.74
CA GLU A 181 -6.33 3.50 -26.04
C GLU A 181 -6.74 4.96 -26.28
N GLY A 182 -5.98 5.87 -25.76
CA GLY A 182 -6.12 7.27 -26.16
C GLY A 182 -6.52 8.25 -25.06
N PRO A 183 -6.63 9.51 -25.40
CA PRO A 183 -6.85 10.53 -24.39
C PRO A 183 -8.22 10.40 -23.76
N ILE A 184 -8.28 10.56 -22.45
CA ILE A 184 -9.50 10.65 -21.67
C ILE A 184 -10.47 11.62 -22.34
N LYS A 185 -11.71 11.17 -22.56
CA LYS A 185 -12.75 11.96 -23.27
C LYS A 185 -13.20 13.21 -22.54
N LEU A 186 -13.04 13.24 -21.22
CA LEU A 186 -13.34 14.40 -20.37
C LEU A 186 -12.10 15.25 -20.19
N SER A 187 -11.97 16.33 -20.98
CA SER A 187 -10.87 17.28 -20.79
C SER A 187 -10.77 17.76 -19.34
N LYS A 188 -9.57 17.75 -18.76
CA LYS A 188 -9.25 18.13 -17.38
C LYS A 188 -9.74 17.15 -16.29
N ALA A 189 -9.90 15.90 -16.62
CA ALA A 189 -10.04 14.81 -15.63
C ALA A 189 -8.67 14.13 -15.42
N PHE A 190 -8.45 13.60 -14.24
CA PHE A 190 -7.37 12.68 -13.94
C PHE A 190 -7.84 11.26 -14.27
N ASP A 191 -6.96 10.48 -14.84
CA ASP A 191 -7.20 9.08 -15.12
C ASP A 191 -7.06 8.27 -13.83
N VAL A 192 -8.00 7.35 -13.58
CA VAL A 192 -8.02 6.58 -12.33
C VAL A 192 -6.87 5.58 -12.30
N GLU A 193 -6.65 4.81 -13.37
CA GLU A 193 -5.62 3.79 -13.42
C GLU A 193 -4.23 4.40 -13.39
N ASN A 194 -4.00 5.47 -14.16
CA ASN A 194 -2.74 6.20 -14.19
C ASN A 194 -2.30 6.67 -12.80
N ILE A 195 -3.22 7.24 -12.02
CA ILE A 195 -2.90 7.69 -10.67
C ILE A 195 -2.84 6.51 -9.70
N ALA A 196 -3.72 5.52 -9.84
CA ALA A 196 -3.69 4.33 -8.98
C ALA A 196 -2.38 3.56 -9.10
N THR A 197 -1.86 3.36 -10.32
CA THR A 197 -0.60 2.65 -10.55
C THR A 197 0.57 3.35 -9.85
N HIS A 198 0.62 4.69 -9.90
CA HIS A 198 1.61 5.46 -9.16
C HIS A 198 1.47 5.27 -7.63
N GLU A 199 0.26 5.42 -7.08
CA GLU A 199 0.04 5.29 -5.64
C GLU A 199 0.34 3.87 -5.13
N VAL A 200 0.05 2.84 -5.93
CA VAL A 200 0.41 1.44 -5.62
C VAL A 200 1.92 1.25 -5.61
N GLY A 201 2.68 1.96 -6.44
CA GLY A 201 4.14 1.95 -6.40
C GLY A 201 4.72 2.34 -5.03
N HIS A 202 4.08 3.26 -4.30
CA HIS A 202 4.47 3.54 -2.91
C HIS A 202 4.21 2.35 -1.99
N VAL A 203 3.12 1.62 -2.20
CA VAL A 203 2.82 0.38 -1.43
C VAL A 203 3.82 -0.72 -1.77
N VAL A 204 4.27 -0.81 -3.01
CA VAL A 204 5.37 -1.70 -3.43
C VAL A 204 6.69 -1.36 -2.70
N GLY A 205 6.89 -0.11 -2.30
CA GLY A 205 8.08 0.34 -1.57
C GLY A 205 8.97 1.30 -2.35
N LEU A 206 8.42 1.94 -3.40
CA LEU A 206 9.12 2.91 -4.23
C LEU A 206 8.78 4.35 -3.84
N GLY A 207 9.77 5.23 -3.96
CA GLY A 207 9.66 6.66 -3.70
C GLY A 207 9.41 7.48 -4.96
N ASP A 208 9.01 8.75 -4.75
CA ASP A 208 8.83 9.73 -5.83
C ASP A 208 10.14 10.19 -6.46
N LEU A 209 10.14 10.34 -7.77
CA LEU A 209 11.20 10.99 -8.55
C LEU A 209 10.69 12.31 -9.10
N TYR A 210 11.47 13.40 -8.95
CA TYR A 210 10.97 14.76 -9.27
C TYR A 210 11.71 15.47 -10.41
N GLU A 211 12.87 14.97 -10.85
CA GLU A 211 13.62 15.57 -11.94
C GLU A 211 12.92 15.36 -13.28
N GLU A 212 12.92 16.35 -14.15
CA GLU A 212 12.19 16.34 -15.42
C GLU A 212 12.62 15.19 -16.36
N GLN A 213 13.83 14.66 -16.20
CA GLN A 213 14.30 13.49 -16.95
C GLN A 213 13.55 12.21 -16.62
N TYR A 214 12.92 12.12 -15.43
CA TYR A 214 12.16 10.96 -14.95
C TYR A 214 10.66 11.04 -15.26
N ARG A 215 10.24 12.03 -16.05
CA ARG A 215 8.82 12.32 -16.29
C ARG A 215 8.00 11.18 -16.94
N GLU A 216 8.67 10.22 -17.54
CA GLU A 216 8.03 9.06 -18.18
C GLU A 216 7.85 7.87 -17.23
N LEU A 217 8.53 7.87 -16.08
CA LEU A 217 8.39 6.84 -15.06
C LEU A 217 7.03 6.94 -14.35
N THR A 218 6.48 5.78 -13.98
CA THR A 218 5.27 5.71 -13.16
C THR A 218 5.48 6.42 -11.82
N MET A 219 6.69 6.29 -11.23
CA MET A 219 7.03 6.95 -9.97
C MET A 219 7.46 8.42 -10.10
N TYR A 220 7.22 9.07 -11.24
CA TYR A 220 7.38 10.52 -11.33
C TYR A 220 6.32 11.24 -10.49
N GLY A 221 6.77 12.01 -9.47
CA GLY A 221 5.96 12.56 -8.38
C GLY A 221 4.97 13.68 -8.74
N TYR A 222 4.77 13.99 -10.04
CA TYR A 222 3.75 14.92 -10.51
C TYR A 222 2.82 14.26 -11.52
N GLY A 223 1.51 14.49 -11.35
CA GLY A 223 0.49 14.06 -12.30
C GLY A 223 -0.16 15.22 -13.06
N GLN A 224 -0.74 14.92 -14.20
CA GLN A 224 -1.47 15.88 -15.03
C GLN A 224 -2.84 15.31 -15.38
N THR A 225 -3.77 16.21 -15.71
CA THR A 225 -5.05 15.78 -16.32
C THR A 225 -4.79 15.22 -17.72
N VAL A 226 -5.54 14.21 -18.13
CA VAL A 226 -5.43 13.57 -19.44
C VAL A 226 -4.09 12.83 -19.64
N GLU A 227 -3.43 12.49 -18.56
CA GLU A 227 -2.21 11.66 -18.54
C GLU A 227 -2.60 10.19 -18.35
N THR A 228 -2.04 9.31 -19.17
CA THR A 228 -2.26 7.84 -19.14
C THR A 228 -0.96 7.07 -19.19
N MET A 229 0.20 7.73 -19.24
CA MET A 229 1.49 7.09 -19.44
C MET A 229 1.96 6.25 -18.24
N LYS A 230 1.42 6.50 -17.04
CA LYS A 230 1.79 5.77 -15.82
C LYS A 230 0.99 4.46 -15.61
N ILE A 231 0.10 4.13 -16.53
CA ILE A 231 -0.65 2.85 -16.50
C ILE A 231 0.32 1.67 -16.67
N SER A 232 1.33 1.83 -17.53
CA SER A 232 2.42 0.86 -17.71
C SER A 232 3.66 1.28 -16.95
N LEU A 233 4.44 0.29 -16.48
CA LEU A 233 5.70 0.52 -15.79
C LEU A 233 6.84 0.67 -16.78
N GLU A 234 7.74 1.60 -16.52
CA GLU A 234 8.99 1.77 -17.25
C GLU A 234 10.13 0.97 -16.57
N GLU A 235 11.28 0.88 -17.22
CA GLU A 235 12.42 0.06 -16.79
C GLU A 235 12.79 0.27 -15.31
N GLY A 236 12.89 1.53 -14.86
CA GLY A 236 13.25 1.85 -13.47
C GLY A 236 12.19 1.42 -12.47
N ASP A 237 10.90 1.59 -12.80
CA ASP A 237 9.81 1.14 -11.94
C ASP A 237 9.87 -0.38 -11.75
N VAL A 238 10.06 -1.12 -12.85
CA VAL A 238 10.20 -2.58 -12.86
C VAL A 238 11.45 -3.03 -12.11
N GLU A 239 12.62 -2.44 -12.38
CA GLU A 239 13.87 -2.78 -11.70
C GLU A 239 13.78 -2.54 -10.19
N GLY A 240 13.18 -1.42 -9.77
CA GLY A 240 12.97 -1.10 -8.36
C GLY A 240 12.09 -2.12 -7.65
N ALA A 241 10.98 -2.51 -8.27
CA ALA A 241 10.07 -3.51 -7.74
C ALA A 241 10.70 -4.91 -7.70
N GLN A 242 11.40 -5.33 -8.77
CA GLN A 242 12.12 -6.60 -8.83
C GLN A 242 13.27 -6.68 -7.81
N TYR A 243 13.92 -5.56 -7.53
CA TYR A 243 14.93 -5.51 -6.46
C TYR A 243 14.36 -5.90 -5.09
N LEU A 244 13.10 -5.53 -4.82
CA LEU A 244 12.43 -5.81 -3.54
C LEU A 244 11.84 -7.22 -3.48
N TYR A 245 11.28 -7.72 -4.58
CA TYR A 245 10.47 -8.95 -4.58
C TYR A 245 11.02 -10.07 -5.47
N GLY A 246 12.11 -9.85 -6.16
CA GLY A 246 12.72 -10.81 -7.06
C GLY A 246 12.28 -10.63 -8.52
N GLU A 247 13.03 -11.28 -9.42
CA GLU A 247 12.70 -11.25 -10.85
C GLU A 247 11.53 -12.18 -11.17
N PRO A 248 10.71 -11.84 -12.20
CA PRO A 248 9.66 -12.74 -12.68
C PRO A 248 10.27 -14.11 -13.01
N MET A 249 9.60 -15.18 -12.63
CA MET A 249 10.04 -16.53 -13.00
C MET A 249 9.97 -16.71 -14.52
N PRO A 250 11.01 -17.26 -15.15
CA PRO A 250 11.06 -17.45 -16.60
C PRO A 250 10.02 -18.44 -17.14
#